data_56c4778d3e40a6586f2c83ff9c822753
#
_entry.id   56c4778d3e40a6586f2c83ff9c822753
#
_cell.length_a   1.000
_cell.length_b   1.000
_cell.length_c   1.000
_cell.angle_alpha   90.00
_cell.angle_beta   90.00
_cell.angle_gamma   90.00
#
_symmetry.space_group_name_H-M   'P 1'
#
loop_
_entity.id
_entity.type
_entity.pdbx_description
1 polymer ?
#
loop_
_entity_poly.entity_id
_entity_poly.type
_entity_poly.pdbx_seq_one_letter_code
_entity_poly.pdbx_strand_id
1 'polypeptide(L)'
;MIMRKVIYVFFAIVLFACTLSAQVKEKSLKYPEKSEQCPSNYQLFPTENVWTLLKLDTRNGVISIVHFSLNDDSLRCEGVVNGFPLVREEDQKVGRFTLYPTQNMYTFILLDKISGQTYQVQWSPKAKERFILSIPML
;
A
#
# COMPACT_ATOMS: atom_id res chain seq x y z
N MET A 1 -51.98 -0.09 -40.14
CA MET A 1 -51.96 0.35 -38.76
C MET A 1 -51.19 -0.59 -37.82
N ILE A 2 -51.01 -1.84 -38.17
CA ILE A 2 -50.30 -2.84 -37.32
C ILE A 2 -48.78 -2.71 -37.40
N MET A 3 -48.20 -2.41 -38.59
CA MET A 3 -46.73 -2.27 -38.76
C MET A 3 -46.12 -1.11 -37.96
N ARG A 4 -46.82 -0.01 -37.73
CA ARG A 4 -46.30 1.11 -36.97
C ARG A 4 -46.19 0.79 -35.46
N LYS A 5 -47.06 -0.06 -34.93
CA LYS A 5 -47.01 -0.46 -33.52
C LYS A 5 -45.87 -1.43 -33.22
N VAL A 6 -45.48 -2.27 -34.17
CA VAL A 6 -44.37 -3.23 -34.06
C VAL A 6 -43.03 -2.49 -33.99
N ILE A 7 -42.87 -1.40 -34.75
CA ILE A 7 -41.64 -0.61 -34.77
C ILE A 7 -41.42 0.10 -33.40
N TYR A 8 -42.47 0.59 -32.76
CA TYR A 8 -42.37 1.23 -31.45
C TYR A 8 -42.02 0.22 -30.32
N VAL A 9 -42.52 -1.01 -30.40
CA VAL A 9 -42.17 -2.07 -29.45
C VAL A 9 -40.71 -2.48 -29.60
N PHE A 10 -40.19 -2.60 -30.83
CA PHE A 10 -38.78 -2.91 -31.09
C PHE A 10 -37.86 -1.77 -30.62
N PHE A 11 -38.25 -0.51 -30.81
CA PHE A 11 -37.47 0.62 -30.34
C PHE A 11 -37.45 0.76 -28.80
N ALA A 12 -38.55 0.42 -28.15
CA ALA A 12 -38.63 0.41 -26.68
C ALA A 12 -37.77 -0.72 -26.08
N ILE A 13 -37.68 -1.88 -26.72
CA ILE A 13 -36.85 -3.01 -26.27
C ILE A 13 -35.35 -2.69 -26.43
N VAL A 14 -34.96 -2.02 -27.51
CA VAL A 14 -33.55 -1.62 -27.74
C VAL A 14 -33.11 -0.53 -26.77
N LEU A 15 -34.01 0.40 -26.39
CA LEU A 15 -33.70 1.43 -25.38
C LEU A 15 -33.63 0.86 -23.96
N PHE A 16 -34.33 -0.25 -23.65
CA PHE A 16 -34.26 -0.89 -22.35
C PHE A 16 -33.03 -1.79 -22.19
N ALA A 17 -32.46 -2.30 -23.30
CA ALA A 17 -31.24 -3.10 -23.27
C ALA A 17 -29.98 -2.25 -23.03
N CYS A 18 -29.98 -0.93 -23.25
CA CYS A 18 -28.85 -0.05 -22.99
C CYS A 18 -28.71 0.41 -21.54
N THR A 19 -29.68 0.12 -20.66
CA THR A 19 -29.61 0.55 -19.26
C THR A 19 -29.19 -0.54 -18.28
N LEU A 20 -28.92 -1.77 -18.77
CA LEU A 20 -28.36 -2.85 -17.96
C LEU A 20 -26.85 -3.02 -18.21
N SER A 21 -26.11 -1.95 -18.41
CA SER A 21 -24.71 -1.93 -18.04
C SER A 21 -24.65 -1.98 -16.53
N ALA A 22 -24.71 -3.20 -15.99
CA ALA A 22 -24.37 -3.44 -14.61
C ALA A 22 -23.02 -2.77 -14.37
N GLN A 23 -23.03 -1.63 -13.69
CA GLN A 23 -21.84 -1.12 -13.03
C GLN A 23 -21.42 -2.22 -12.07
N VAL A 24 -20.53 -3.08 -12.50
CA VAL A 24 -19.64 -3.80 -11.59
C VAL A 24 -18.91 -2.70 -10.86
N LYS A 25 -19.49 -2.31 -9.75
CA LYS A 25 -18.85 -1.39 -8.80
C LYS A 25 -17.66 -2.19 -8.29
N GLU A 26 -16.56 -2.05 -9.01
CA GLU A 26 -15.26 -2.48 -8.54
C GLU A 26 -15.13 -1.87 -7.14
N LYS A 27 -15.22 -2.72 -6.15
CA LYS A 27 -15.03 -2.34 -4.76
C LYS A 27 -13.53 -2.17 -4.60
N SER A 28 -13.00 -1.09 -5.24
CA SER A 28 -11.67 -0.64 -4.93
C SER A 28 -11.68 -0.45 -3.43
N LEU A 29 -10.86 -1.24 -2.72
CA LEU A 29 -10.50 -0.90 -1.36
C LEU A 29 -10.07 0.57 -1.44
N LYS A 30 -10.95 1.47 -1.01
CA LYS A 30 -10.56 2.85 -0.75
C LYS A 30 -9.54 2.74 0.37
N TYR A 31 -8.26 2.73 -0.01
CA TYR A 31 -7.24 3.19 0.91
C TYR A 31 -7.73 4.53 1.43
N PRO A 32 -7.68 4.78 2.73
CA PRO A 32 -8.06 6.09 3.25
C PRO A 32 -7.35 7.11 2.39
N GLU A 33 -8.15 7.89 1.68
CA GLU A 33 -7.69 9.02 0.90
C GLU A 33 -6.71 9.77 1.78
N LYS A 34 -5.54 10.11 1.24
CA LYS A 34 -4.41 10.72 1.93
C LYS A 34 -4.93 11.92 2.73
N SER A 35 -5.52 11.64 3.90
CA SER A 35 -5.75 12.68 4.90
C SER A 35 -4.36 13.25 5.13
N GLU A 36 -4.24 14.55 5.16
CA GLU A 36 -3.03 15.24 5.64
C GLU A 36 -2.77 14.71 7.05
N GLN A 37 -2.16 13.52 7.09
CA GLN A 37 -1.81 12.89 8.36
C GLN A 37 -0.75 13.78 8.97
N CYS A 38 -1.07 14.37 10.10
CA CYS A 38 -0.07 14.99 10.94
C CYS A 38 1.14 14.07 11.02
N PRO A 39 2.35 14.59 10.83
CA PRO A 39 3.55 13.77 10.90
C PRO A 39 3.55 12.99 12.22
N SER A 40 3.58 11.68 12.14
CA SER A 40 3.63 10.80 13.30
C SER A 40 4.95 10.06 13.35
N ASN A 41 5.41 9.70 14.55
CA ASN A 41 6.65 8.96 14.72
C ASN A 41 6.63 7.62 13.97
N TYR A 42 5.47 6.95 13.92
CA TYR A 42 5.31 5.66 13.29
C TYR A 42 4.19 5.69 12.27
N GLN A 43 4.40 4.99 11.15
CA GLN A 43 3.38 4.79 10.14
C GLN A 43 3.32 3.31 9.75
N LEU A 44 2.10 2.83 9.43
CA LEU A 44 1.86 1.50 8.92
C LEU A 44 1.59 1.58 7.42
N PHE A 45 2.27 0.72 6.66
CA PHE A 45 2.13 0.60 5.22
C PHE A 45 1.60 -0.79 4.89
N PRO A 46 0.44 -0.91 4.23
CA PRO A 46 -0.09 -2.19 3.82
C PRO A 46 0.82 -2.83 2.78
N THR A 47 0.90 -4.15 2.83
CA THR A 47 1.48 -4.96 1.77
C THR A 47 0.37 -5.66 0.98
N GLU A 48 0.68 -6.31 -0.13
CA GLU A 48 -0.29 -7.15 -0.84
C GLU A 48 -0.67 -8.41 -0.05
N ASN A 49 0.14 -8.79 0.94
CA ASN A 49 -0.24 -9.82 1.88
C ASN A 49 -1.18 -9.22 2.93
N VAL A 50 -2.45 -9.65 2.91
CA VAL A 50 -3.51 -9.13 3.78
C VAL A 50 -3.23 -9.26 5.28
N TRP A 51 -2.31 -10.13 5.67
CA TRP A 51 -1.94 -10.38 7.06
C TRP A 51 -0.68 -9.64 7.53
N THR A 52 -0.09 -8.82 6.65
CA THR A 52 1.21 -8.21 6.92
C THR A 52 1.22 -6.73 6.57
N LEU A 53 1.73 -5.92 7.49
CA LEU A 53 2.02 -4.51 7.27
C LEU A 53 3.50 -4.25 7.52
N LEU A 54 4.05 -3.19 6.94
CA LEU A 54 5.33 -2.62 7.32
C LEU A 54 5.09 -1.47 8.31
N LYS A 55 5.81 -1.49 9.43
CA LYS A 55 5.86 -0.39 10.38
C LYS A 55 7.17 0.36 10.20
N LEU A 56 7.07 1.65 9.91
CA LEU A 56 8.19 2.56 9.71
C LEU A 56 8.28 3.54 10.89
N ASP A 57 9.46 3.67 11.49
CA ASP A 57 9.78 4.86 12.26
C ASP A 57 10.16 5.98 11.27
N THR A 58 9.28 6.94 11.13
CA THR A 58 9.41 8.01 10.15
C THR A 58 10.56 8.98 10.46
N ARG A 59 11.10 8.92 11.66
CA ARG A 59 12.20 9.81 12.10
C ARG A 59 13.55 9.34 11.61
N ASN A 60 13.75 8.01 11.53
CA ASN A 60 15.09 7.43 11.40
C ASN A 60 15.19 6.26 10.40
N GLY A 61 14.07 5.81 9.82
CA GLY A 61 14.09 4.75 8.81
C GLY A 61 14.19 3.33 9.35
N VAL A 62 13.98 3.11 10.66
CA VAL A 62 13.82 1.75 11.22
C VAL A 62 12.51 1.15 10.73
N ILE A 63 12.57 -0.11 10.27
CA ILE A 63 11.43 -0.81 9.66
C ILE A 63 11.27 -2.19 10.27
N SER A 64 10.04 -2.52 10.62
CA SER A 64 9.64 -3.89 10.98
C SER A 64 8.43 -4.34 10.17
N ILE A 65 8.27 -5.66 10.02
CA ILE A 65 6.99 -6.26 9.61
C ILE A 65 6.12 -6.39 10.86
N VAL A 66 4.82 -6.18 10.66
CA VAL A 66 3.78 -6.49 11.65
C VAL A 66 2.89 -7.57 11.03
N HIS A 67 2.94 -8.76 11.56
CA HIS A 67 2.09 -9.85 11.13
C HIS A 67 0.96 -10.06 12.14
N PHE A 68 -0.26 -10.17 11.66
CA PHE A 68 -1.42 -10.38 12.50
C PHE A 68 -2.24 -11.59 12.01
N SER A 69 -3.00 -12.18 12.92
CA SER A 69 -3.88 -13.31 12.66
C SER A 69 -5.19 -13.14 13.42
N LEU A 70 -6.28 -13.65 12.86
CA LEU A 70 -7.58 -13.66 13.52
C LEU A 70 -7.76 -14.87 14.45
N ASN A 71 -7.15 -16.00 14.10
CA ASN A 71 -7.45 -17.30 14.70
C ASN A 71 -6.27 -17.92 15.46
N ASP A 72 -5.06 -17.38 15.33
CA ASP A 72 -3.87 -17.96 15.92
C ASP A 72 -2.95 -16.88 16.50
N ASP A 73 -2.85 -16.84 17.82
CA ASP A 73 -2.05 -15.84 18.54
C ASP A 73 -0.55 -16.05 18.30
N SER A 74 -0.10 -17.28 18.03
CA SER A 74 1.29 -17.58 17.75
C SER A 74 1.80 -16.94 16.43
N LEU A 75 0.87 -16.56 15.54
CA LEU A 75 1.16 -15.87 14.29
C LEU A 75 1.17 -14.34 14.42
N ARG A 76 0.87 -13.78 15.61
CA ARG A 76 0.96 -12.35 15.85
C ARG A 76 2.38 -12.00 16.28
N CYS A 77 3.11 -11.35 15.40
CA CYS A 77 4.51 -11.02 15.69
C CYS A 77 4.98 -9.77 14.93
N GLU A 78 6.03 -9.15 15.46
CA GLU A 78 6.83 -8.19 14.72
C GLU A 78 8.19 -8.81 14.37
N GLY A 79 8.66 -8.52 13.17
CA GLY A 79 9.95 -8.99 12.69
C GLY A 79 10.76 -7.85 12.07
N VAL A 80 12.03 -7.77 12.38
CA VAL A 80 12.90 -6.69 11.90
C VAL A 80 13.17 -6.86 10.40
N VAL A 81 13.07 -5.72 9.65
CA VAL A 81 13.57 -5.57 8.26
C VAL A 81 14.84 -4.72 8.28
N ASN A 82 14.77 -3.53 8.89
CA ASN A 82 15.91 -2.69 9.21
C ASN A 82 15.84 -2.29 10.69
N GLY A 83 16.78 -2.78 11.50
CA GLY A 83 16.81 -2.53 12.95
C GLY A 83 17.67 -1.34 13.35
N PHE A 84 18.34 -0.66 12.41
CA PHE A 84 19.26 0.42 12.70
C PHE A 84 18.78 1.74 12.11
N PRO A 85 18.91 2.86 12.86
CA PRO A 85 18.69 4.19 12.32
C PRO A 85 19.58 4.45 11.09
N LEU A 86 19.02 5.05 10.05
CA LEU A 86 19.75 5.44 8.83
C LEU A 86 20.39 6.83 8.96
N VAL A 87 20.09 7.53 10.04
CA VAL A 87 20.58 8.86 10.35
C VAL A 87 20.96 8.95 11.82
N ARG A 88 21.85 9.89 12.14
CA ARG A 88 22.28 10.16 13.53
C ARG A 88 21.11 10.68 14.36
N GLU A 89 21.20 10.55 15.66
CA GLU A 89 20.13 10.93 16.60
C GLU A 89 19.70 12.40 16.45
N GLU A 90 20.68 13.30 16.30
CA GLU A 90 20.48 14.73 16.11
C GLU A 90 19.78 15.09 14.79
N ASP A 91 19.85 14.19 13.80
CA ASP A 91 19.27 14.37 12.46
C ASP A 91 17.88 13.76 12.34
N GLN A 92 17.39 13.07 13.37
CA GLN A 92 16.08 12.43 13.36
C GLN A 92 14.95 13.48 13.40
N LYS A 93 14.01 13.37 12.45
CA LYS A 93 12.86 14.29 12.36
C LYS A 93 11.60 13.52 11.99
N VAL A 94 10.51 13.78 12.70
CA VAL A 94 9.20 13.18 12.42
C VAL A 94 8.81 13.45 10.97
N GLY A 95 8.39 12.38 10.26
CA GLY A 95 7.99 12.47 8.87
C GLY A 95 9.15 12.55 7.88
N ARG A 96 10.41 12.38 8.29
CA ARG A 96 11.59 12.39 7.41
C ARG A 96 11.54 11.25 6.40
N PHE A 97 11.21 10.04 6.83
CA PHE A 97 11.18 8.85 5.99
C PHE A 97 9.76 8.47 5.59
N THR A 98 9.62 7.89 4.40
CA THR A 98 8.36 7.34 3.90
C THR A 98 8.62 6.14 2.98
N LEU A 99 7.68 5.18 2.96
CA LEU A 99 7.74 3.99 2.09
C LEU A 99 6.81 4.17 0.89
N TYR A 100 7.27 3.73 -0.26
CA TYR A 100 6.49 3.63 -1.49
C TYR A 100 6.44 2.16 -1.93
N PRO A 101 5.25 1.58 -2.12
CA PRO A 101 5.12 0.24 -2.67
C PRO A 101 5.59 0.23 -4.11
N THR A 102 6.10 -0.92 -4.54
CA THR A 102 6.42 -1.20 -5.95
C THR A 102 5.44 -2.21 -6.51
N GLN A 103 5.56 -2.55 -7.79
CA GLN A 103 4.78 -3.64 -8.37
C GLN A 103 5.20 -5.03 -7.87
N ASN A 104 6.36 -5.15 -7.25
CA ASN A 104 6.79 -6.37 -6.58
C ASN A 104 6.27 -6.36 -5.14
N MET A 105 5.41 -7.32 -4.79
CA MET A 105 4.76 -7.40 -3.49
C MET A 105 5.71 -7.41 -2.27
N TYR A 106 6.96 -7.83 -2.47
CA TYR A 106 7.96 -7.91 -1.40
C TYR A 106 8.88 -6.70 -1.32
N THR A 107 8.79 -5.77 -2.28
CA THR A 107 9.76 -4.67 -2.41
C THR A 107 9.08 -3.32 -2.23
N PHE A 108 9.69 -2.46 -1.42
CA PHE A 108 9.33 -1.06 -1.25
C PHE A 108 10.55 -0.18 -1.52
N ILE A 109 10.30 1.07 -1.88
CA ILE A 109 11.32 2.12 -1.88
C ILE A 109 11.13 2.98 -0.64
N LEU A 110 12.15 3.08 0.20
CA LEU A 110 12.21 4.04 1.27
C LEU A 110 12.87 5.32 0.76
N LEU A 111 12.23 6.46 1.01
CA LEU A 111 12.73 7.78 0.68
C LEU A 111 13.05 8.57 1.95
N ASP A 112 14.27 9.07 2.07
CA ASP A 112 14.60 10.17 2.97
C ASP A 112 14.19 11.49 2.31
N LYS A 113 13.13 12.11 2.79
CA LYS A 113 12.58 13.34 2.20
C LYS A 113 13.44 14.58 2.46
N ILE A 114 14.45 14.49 3.34
CA ILE A 114 15.37 15.60 3.63
C ILE A 114 16.60 15.54 2.72
N SER A 115 17.25 14.37 2.64
CA SER A 115 18.45 14.21 1.82
C SER A 115 18.17 13.81 0.37
N GLY A 116 16.96 13.28 0.09
CA GLY A 116 16.63 12.69 -1.20
C GLY A 116 17.19 11.28 -1.40
N GLN A 117 17.90 10.73 -0.43
CA GLN A 117 18.44 9.36 -0.52
C GLN A 117 17.31 8.34 -0.58
N THR A 118 17.45 7.38 -1.47
CA THR A 118 16.52 6.25 -1.62
C THR A 118 17.17 4.94 -1.26
N TYR A 119 16.33 4.01 -0.80
CA TYR A 119 16.75 2.66 -0.41
C TYR A 119 15.77 1.64 -0.96
N GLN A 120 16.29 0.52 -1.45
CA GLN A 120 15.50 -0.66 -1.70
C GLN A 120 15.25 -1.38 -0.38
N VAL A 121 13.99 -1.65 -0.07
CA VAL A 121 13.56 -2.39 1.11
C VAL A 121 12.92 -3.69 0.64
N GLN A 122 13.47 -4.81 1.06
CA GLN A 122 12.92 -6.15 0.81
C GLN A 122 12.38 -6.72 2.10
N TRP A 123 11.09 -6.98 2.15
CA TRP A 123 10.48 -7.73 3.25
C TRP A 123 10.20 -9.17 2.83
N SER A 124 10.16 -10.09 3.80
CA SER A 124 9.81 -11.49 3.60
C SER A 124 9.32 -12.08 4.91
N PRO A 125 8.43 -13.11 4.89
CA PRO A 125 8.15 -13.93 6.06
C PRO A 125 9.43 -14.55 6.64
N LYS A 126 10.40 -14.89 5.79
CA LYS A 126 11.68 -15.45 6.19
C LYS A 126 12.68 -14.36 6.54
N ALA A 127 13.15 -14.34 7.79
CA ALA A 127 14.05 -13.30 8.29
C ALA A 127 15.34 -13.11 7.44
N LYS A 128 15.91 -14.22 6.97
CA LYS A 128 17.15 -14.21 6.16
C LYS A 128 17.02 -13.55 4.77
N GLU A 129 15.79 -13.36 4.31
CA GLU A 129 15.47 -12.75 3.00
C GLU A 129 15.14 -11.26 3.12
N ARG A 130 15.21 -10.69 4.34
CA ARG A 130 14.93 -9.28 4.59
C ARG A 130 16.20 -8.46 4.50
N PHE A 131 16.13 -7.33 3.83
CA PHE A 131 17.27 -6.41 3.75
C PHE A 131 16.84 -5.00 3.38
N ILE A 132 17.75 -4.07 3.59
CA ILE A 132 17.72 -2.71 3.07
C ILE A 132 19.06 -2.40 2.38
N LEU A 133 19.01 -1.80 1.20
CA LEU A 133 20.18 -1.40 0.43
C LEU A 133 20.02 0.03 -0.07
N SER A 134 21.03 0.86 0.08
CA SER A 134 21.02 2.20 -0.51
C SER A 134 21.07 2.11 -2.05
N ILE A 135 20.32 3.00 -2.71
CA ILE A 135 20.35 3.12 -4.17
C ILE A 135 21.29 4.30 -4.49
N PRO A 136 22.46 4.05 -5.10
CA PRO A 136 23.38 5.12 -5.44
C PRO A 136 22.85 5.98 -6.58
N MET A 137 23.20 7.27 -6.57
CA MET A 137 23.08 8.11 -7.77
C MET A 137 24.26 7.79 -8.69
N LEU A 138 23.97 7.61 -9.97
CA LEU A 138 24.96 7.38 -11.04
C LEU A 138 25.44 8.69 -11.64
#